data_14fe408d06b28c297d66fa5812f1741e
#
_entry.id   14fe408d06b28c297d66fa5812f1741e
#
_cell.length_a   1.000
_cell.length_b   1.000
_cell.length_c   1.000
_cell.angle_alpha   90.00
_cell.angle_beta   90.00
_cell.angle_gamma   90.00
#
_symmetry.space_group_name_H-M   'P 1'
#
loop_
_entity.id
_entity.type
_entity.pdbx_description
1 polymer ?
#
loop_
_entity_poly.entity_id
_entity_poly.type
_entity_poly.pdbx_seq_one_letter_code
_entity_poly.pdbx_strand_id
1 'polypeptide(L)'
;SNIEQGEGAPPNLEQIEYECAPTDYVHWKDFGHSQARTWEEVTCVWRWVYMSREALAERFGEEMARRIPLDQGPEPLNAYNEAKRTYNRAKICELWDKETEKVYWFCKGMPQIIDVRDDPLGLEGFFPCPKPLYATTTSDTLVPVPDFVLYQDQAMELDILSDRIDGLVKSLRVRGVYDASQPALQRL
;
A
#
# COMPACT_ATOMS: atom_id res chain seq x y z
N SER A 1 -40.41 -7.07 63.03
CA SER A 1 -39.24 -7.59 62.25
C SER A 1 -39.57 -7.56 60.78
N ASN A 2 -39.34 -6.42 60.13
CA ASN A 2 -39.49 -6.30 58.70
C ASN A 2 -38.09 -6.37 58.11
N ILE A 3 -37.83 -7.43 57.41
CA ILE A 3 -36.66 -7.57 56.53
C ILE A 3 -37.10 -7.05 55.16
N GLU A 4 -36.73 -5.82 54.84
CA GLU A 4 -36.79 -5.31 53.48
C GLU A 4 -35.67 -5.98 52.66
N GLN A 5 -36.07 -6.91 51.83
CA GLN A 5 -35.23 -7.42 50.77
C GLN A 5 -35.13 -6.37 49.68
N GLY A 6 -34.00 -5.66 49.61
CA GLY A 6 -33.64 -4.85 48.46
C GLY A 6 -33.40 -5.78 47.27
N GLU A 7 -34.35 -5.82 46.34
CA GLU A 7 -34.10 -6.38 44.99
C GLU A 7 -33.07 -5.51 44.28
N GLY A 8 -31.81 -5.93 44.38
CA GLY A 8 -30.76 -5.43 43.48
C GLY A 8 -31.11 -5.90 42.07
N ALA A 9 -31.25 -4.97 41.14
CA ALA A 9 -31.35 -5.30 39.73
C ALA A 9 -30.23 -6.27 39.35
N PRO A 10 -30.47 -7.30 38.58
CA PRO A 10 -29.43 -8.24 38.17
C PRO A 10 -28.33 -7.44 37.44
N PRO A 11 -27.05 -7.76 37.69
CA PRO A 11 -26.00 -7.11 36.97
C PRO A 11 -26.24 -7.33 35.46
N ASN A 12 -26.19 -6.25 34.67
CA ASN A 12 -26.19 -6.36 33.22
C ASN A 12 -24.97 -7.19 32.83
N LEU A 13 -25.16 -8.48 32.67
CA LEU A 13 -24.17 -9.38 32.10
C LEU A 13 -24.18 -9.11 30.59
N GLU A 14 -23.26 -8.29 30.14
CA GLU A 14 -22.97 -8.19 28.72
C GLU A 14 -22.44 -9.55 28.25
N GLN A 15 -23.23 -10.22 27.43
CA GLN A 15 -22.84 -11.47 26.81
C GLN A 15 -22.19 -11.12 25.46
N ILE A 16 -20.93 -11.49 25.30
CA ILE A 16 -20.26 -11.39 24.02
C ILE A 16 -20.89 -12.41 23.06
N GLU A 17 -21.64 -11.93 22.07
CA GLU A 17 -22.25 -12.78 21.04
C GLU A 17 -21.25 -13.19 19.97
N TYR A 18 -20.30 -12.34 19.66
CA TYR A 18 -19.29 -12.58 18.65
C TYR A 18 -18.02 -11.78 18.93
N GLU A 19 -16.88 -12.47 18.91
CA GLU A 19 -15.55 -11.86 19.02
C GLU A 19 -14.63 -12.48 17.97
N CYS A 20 -13.93 -11.66 17.19
CA CYS A 20 -12.92 -12.14 16.27
C CYS A 20 -11.77 -11.15 16.16
N ALA A 21 -10.59 -11.67 15.86
CA ALA A 21 -9.40 -10.89 15.51
C ALA A 21 -9.12 -11.09 14.01
N PRO A 22 -9.75 -10.30 13.12
CA PRO A 22 -9.55 -10.44 11.68
C PRO A 22 -8.15 -9.99 11.29
N THR A 23 -7.60 -10.65 10.27
CA THR A 23 -6.36 -10.21 9.63
C THR A 23 -6.72 -9.55 8.30
N ASP A 24 -6.45 -8.26 8.19
CA ASP A 24 -6.73 -7.47 7.01
C ASP A 24 -5.51 -7.39 6.09
N TYR A 25 -5.74 -7.51 4.78
CA TYR A 25 -4.72 -7.23 3.79
C TYR A 25 -4.55 -5.72 3.60
N VAL A 26 -3.31 -5.25 3.71
CA VAL A 26 -2.93 -3.87 3.40
C VAL A 26 -2.08 -3.87 2.13
N HIS A 27 -2.48 -3.10 1.13
CA HIS A 27 -1.70 -2.96 -0.09
C HIS A 27 -0.37 -2.23 0.21
N TRP A 28 0.72 -2.66 -0.41
CA TRP A 28 2.06 -2.12 -0.13
C TRP A 28 2.21 -0.61 -0.35
N LYS A 29 1.44 -0.01 -1.28
CA LYS A 29 1.39 1.45 -1.49
C LYS A 29 0.65 2.21 -0.38
N ASP A 30 -0.18 1.52 0.36
CA ASP A 30 -1.00 2.10 1.42
C ASP A 30 -0.42 1.86 2.81
N PHE A 31 0.76 1.24 2.90
CA PHE A 31 1.50 1.03 4.13
C PHE A 31 2.80 1.83 4.13
N GLY A 32 3.19 2.36 5.29
CA GLY A 32 4.48 3.00 5.48
C GLY A 32 4.92 2.98 6.94
N HIS A 33 6.18 3.29 7.15
CA HIS A 33 6.79 3.39 8.47
C HIS A 33 7.81 4.53 8.50
N SER A 34 8.20 4.99 9.70
CA SER A 34 9.26 5.96 9.89
C SER A 34 10.60 5.44 9.36
N GLN A 35 11.48 6.35 8.95
CA GLN A 35 12.81 5.98 8.49
C GLN A 35 13.60 5.37 9.65
N ALA A 36 14.15 4.17 9.44
CA ALA A 36 14.90 3.42 10.42
C ALA A 36 15.84 2.44 9.72
N ARG A 37 16.86 1.97 10.43
CA ARG A 37 17.77 0.90 9.98
C ARG A 37 17.28 -0.46 10.40
N THR A 38 16.69 -0.52 11.59
CA THR A 38 16.10 -1.73 12.16
C THR A 38 14.64 -1.52 12.50
N TRP A 39 13.88 -2.60 12.63
CA TRP A 39 12.46 -2.49 12.99
C TRP A 39 12.24 -1.96 14.40
N GLU A 40 13.19 -2.18 15.28
CA GLU A 40 13.17 -1.73 16.68
C GLU A 40 13.28 -0.20 16.78
N GLU A 41 13.95 0.44 15.79
CA GLU A 41 14.08 1.90 15.68
C GLU A 41 12.83 2.57 15.09
N VAL A 42 11.90 1.82 14.54
CA VAL A 42 10.67 2.38 13.96
C VAL A 42 9.83 3.00 15.06
N THR A 43 9.55 4.30 14.94
CA THR A 43 8.76 5.07 15.90
C THR A 43 7.29 5.14 15.52
N CYS A 44 6.98 5.12 14.24
CA CYS A 44 5.59 5.13 13.79
C CYS A 44 5.37 4.30 12.53
N VAL A 45 4.17 3.73 12.43
CA VAL A 45 3.67 3.07 11.22
C VAL A 45 2.34 3.68 10.82
N TRP A 46 2.03 3.69 9.54
CA TRP A 46 0.75 4.19 9.05
C TRP A 46 0.22 3.36 7.90
N ARG A 47 -1.11 3.41 7.77
CA ARG A 47 -1.81 2.87 6.60
C ARG A 47 -2.83 3.86 6.07
N TRP A 48 -3.09 3.77 4.78
CA TRP A 48 -4.17 4.49 4.13
C TRP A 48 -5.38 3.60 3.97
N VAL A 49 -6.53 4.11 4.42
CA VAL A 49 -7.82 3.41 4.32
C VAL A 49 -8.78 4.25 3.49
N TYR A 50 -9.46 3.62 2.54
CA TYR A 50 -10.42 4.28 1.68
C TYR A 50 -11.83 3.97 2.15
N MET A 51 -12.49 4.96 2.75
CA MET A 51 -13.78 4.80 3.41
C MET A 51 -14.90 5.48 2.63
N SER A 52 -16.08 4.84 2.56
CA SER A 52 -17.30 5.46 2.07
C SER A 52 -17.90 6.44 3.09
N ARG A 53 -18.89 7.22 2.69
CA ARG A 53 -19.57 8.15 3.62
C ARG A 53 -20.24 7.44 4.77
N GLU A 54 -20.85 6.28 4.50
CA GLU A 54 -21.53 5.46 5.50
C GLU A 54 -20.53 4.92 6.52
N ALA A 55 -19.40 4.37 6.07
CA ALA A 55 -18.34 3.87 6.95
C ALA A 55 -17.71 4.98 7.80
N LEU A 56 -17.59 6.20 7.25
CA LEU A 56 -17.12 7.35 8.01
C LEU A 56 -18.12 7.77 9.09
N ALA A 57 -19.42 7.75 8.78
CA ALA A 57 -20.46 8.11 9.73
C ALA A 57 -20.55 7.09 10.88
N GLU A 58 -20.42 5.81 10.57
CA GLU A 58 -20.41 4.74 11.56
C GLU A 58 -19.21 4.86 12.51
N ARG A 59 -18.02 5.17 11.98
CA ARG A 59 -16.78 5.19 12.76
C ARG A 59 -16.53 6.50 13.50
N PHE A 60 -16.78 7.65 12.86
CA PHE A 60 -16.42 8.98 13.37
C PHE A 60 -17.63 9.89 13.64
N GLY A 61 -18.83 9.38 13.40
CA GLY A 61 -20.07 10.13 13.54
C GLY A 61 -20.42 10.95 12.29
N GLU A 62 -21.72 11.24 12.13
CA GLU A 62 -22.27 11.89 10.94
C GLU A 62 -21.72 13.30 10.72
N GLU A 63 -21.51 14.07 11.78
CA GLU A 63 -21.01 15.43 11.67
C GLU A 63 -19.60 15.46 11.07
N MET A 64 -18.72 14.63 11.58
CA MET A 64 -17.35 14.49 11.06
C MET A 64 -17.36 13.94 9.64
N ALA A 65 -18.18 12.93 9.38
CA ALA A 65 -18.31 12.34 8.05
C ALA A 65 -18.70 13.37 6.98
N ARG A 66 -19.58 14.33 7.29
CA ARG A 66 -19.98 15.39 6.32
C ARG A 66 -18.85 16.36 5.98
N ARG A 67 -17.92 16.58 6.89
CA ARG A 67 -16.79 17.52 6.74
C ARG A 67 -15.62 16.93 5.93
N ILE A 68 -15.51 15.61 5.88
CA ILE A 68 -14.42 14.91 5.18
C ILE A 68 -14.71 14.89 3.68
N PRO A 69 -13.77 15.33 2.81
CA PRO A 69 -13.94 15.28 1.36
C PRO A 69 -13.87 13.82 0.85
N LEU A 70 -14.69 13.52 -0.17
CA LEU A 70 -14.74 12.20 -0.83
C LEU A 70 -14.20 12.31 -2.27
N ASP A 71 -13.00 12.77 -2.43
CA ASP A 71 -12.40 13.06 -3.74
C ASP A 71 -11.26 12.09 -4.10
N GLN A 72 -11.05 11.07 -3.29
CA GLN A 72 -9.89 10.21 -3.42
C GLN A 72 -10.25 8.73 -3.54
N GLY A 73 -9.48 8.02 -4.31
CA GLY A 73 -9.52 6.57 -4.44
C GLY A 73 -8.11 5.99 -4.48
N PRO A 74 -7.95 4.66 -4.39
CA PRO A 74 -6.67 4.03 -4.51
C PRO A 74 -6.05 4.33 -5.88
N GLU A 75 -4.75 4.64 -5.91
CA GLU A 75 -4.04 4.86 -7.17
C GLU A 75 -4.06 3.58 -8.02
N PRO A 76 -4.42 3.67 -9.33
CA PRO A 76 -4.40 2.51 -10.20
C PRO A 76 -2.95 2.00 -10.35
N LEU A 77 -2.78 0.68 -10.28
CA LEU A 77 -1.49 0.01 -10.48
C LEU A 77 -0.91 0.18 -11.89
N ASN A 78 -1.76 0.40 -12.90
CA ASN A 78 -1.37 0.55 -14.29
C ASN A 78 -2.09 1.75 -14.91
N ALA A 79 -1.33 2.60 -15.62
CA ALA A 79 -1.87 3.72 -16.41
C ALA A 79 -2.88 3.30 -17.52
N TYR A 80 -2.96 2.02 -17.86
CA TYR A 80 -3.91 1.46 -18.83
C TYR A 80 -5.36 1.40 -18.33
N ASN A 81 -5.59 1.49 -17.04
CA ASN A 81 -6.94 1.50 -16.45
C ASN A 81 -7.36 2.91 -16.03
N GLU A 82 -7.14 3.90 -16.88
CA GLU A 82 -7.70 5.25 -16.78
C GLU A 82 -9.24 5.31 -16.96
N ALA A 83 -9.95 4.23 -16.79
CA ALA A 83 -11.34 4.35 -16.43
C ALA A 83 -11.37 5.16 -15.13
N LYS A 84 -11.62 6.45 -15.23
CA LYS A 84 -11.95 7.35 -14.11
C LYS A 84 -13.13 6.74 -13.36
N ARG A 85 -12.86 5.70 -12.58
CA ARG A 85 -13.76 5.29 -11.53
C ARG A 85 -13.67 6.44 -10.54
N THR A 86 -14.63 7.31 -10.57
CA THR A 86 -14.85 8.32 -9.55
C THR A 86 -15.14 7.58 -8.26
N TYR A 87 -14.08 7.14 -7.58
CA TYR A 87 -14.19 6.52 -6.28
C TYR A 87 -14.56 7.65 -5.32
N ASN A 88 -15.84 7.73 -5.05
CA ASN A 88 -16.38 8.67 -4.07
C ASN A 88 -16.03 8.18 -2.65
N ARG A 89 -14.74 8.17 -2.33
CA ARG A 89 -14.19 7.70 -1.05
C ARG A 89 -13.26 8.74 -0.43
N ALA A 90 -13.17 8.73 0.87
CA ALA A 90 -12.19 9.49 1.61
C ALA A 90 -10.93 8.65 1.86
N LYS A 91 -9.77 9.25 1.67
CA LYS A 91 -8.49 8.64 2.01
C LYS A 91 -8.11 9.07 3.44
N ILE A 92 -8.23 8.15 4.38
CA ILE A 92 -7.93 8.36 5.78
C ILE A 92 -6.58 7.73 6.10
N CYS A 93 -5.71 8.47 6.75
CA CYS A 93 -4.47 7.96 7.32
C CYS A 93 -4.74 7.50 8.75
N GLU A 94 -4.38 6.29 9.05
CA GLU A 94 -4.32 5.73 10.39
C GLU A 94 -2.84 5.61 10.77
N LEU A 95 -2.39 6.45 11.69
CA LEU A 95 -1.00 6.55 12.14
C LEU A 95 -0.89 6.01 13.57
N TRP A 96 -0.05 5.02 13.77
CA TRP A 96 0.32 4.45 15.06
C TRP A 96 1.66 5.04 15.49
N ASP A 97 1.68 5.82 16.54
CA ASP A 97 2.88 6.47 17.07
C ASP A 97 3.29 5.82 18.39
N LYS A 98 4.40 5.10 18.34
CA LYS A 98 4.94 4.35 19.47
C LYS A 98 5.48 5.25 20.59
N GLU A 99 5.93 6.45 20.24
CA GLU A 99 6.51 7.36 21.25
C GLU A 99 5.42 7.94 22.16
N THR A 100 4.25 8.24 21.59
CA THR A 100 3.11 8.76 22.36
C THR A 100 2.14 7.67 22.79
N GLU A 101 2.30 6.44 22.31
CA GLU A 101 1.39 5.31 22.50
C GLU A 101 -0.05 5.64 22.07
N LYS A 102 -0.17 6.42 20.98
CA LYS A 102 -1.45 6.88 20.44
C LYS A 102 -1.62 6.56 18.98
N VAL A 103 -2.89 6.42 18.61
CA VAL A 103 -3.31 6.24 17.22
C VAL A 103 -4.04 7.49 16.76
N TYR A 104 -3.64 8.03 15.63
CA TYR A 104 -4.17 9.24 15.05
C TYR A 104 -4.87 8.93 13.72
N TRP A 105 -6.07 9.50 13.53
CA TRP A 105 -6.76 9.47 12.24
C TRP A 105 -6.83 10.86 11.65
N PHE A 106 -6.38 11.02 10.43
CA PHE A 106 -6.43 12.28 9.71
C PHE A 106 -6.67 12.06 8.21
N CYS A 107 -7.19 13.09 7.55
CA CYS A 107 -7.49 13.07 6.12
C CYS A 107 -6.68 14.13 5.40
N LYS A 108 -6.19 13.80 4.21
CA LYS A 108 -5.57 14.79 3.32
C LYS A 108 -6.64 15.81 2.91
N GLY A 109 -6.37 17.10 3.11
CA GLY A 109 -7.33 18.18 2.82
C GLY A 109 -8.12 18.68 4.01
N MET A 110 -7.97 18.07 5.20
CA MET A 110 -8.44 18.60 6.47
C MET A 110 -7.26 18.98 7.38
N PRO A 111 -7.22 20.21 7.91
CA PRO A 111 -6.14 20.64 8.82
C PRO A 111 -6.28 20.10 10.24
N GLN A 112 -7.36 19.36 10.52
CA GLN A 112 -7.69 18.84 11.84
C GLN A 112 -7.52 17.33 11.88
N ILE A 113 -7.08 16.84 13.05
CA ILE A 113 -7.11 15.42 13.38
C ILE A 113 -8.57 15.00 13.55
N ILE A 114 -8.94 13.88 12.95
CA ILE A 114 -10.31 13.36 12.98
C ILE A 114 -10.59 12.68 14.32
N ASP A 115 -9.66 11.85 14.77
CA ASP A 115 -9.78 11.09 16.02
C ASP A 115 -8.39 10.77 16.59
N VAL A 116 -8.32 10.61 17.91
CA VAL A 116 -7.11 10.18 18.63
C VAL A 116 -7.52 9.16 19.69
N ARG A 117 -6.83 8.04 19.75
CA ARG A 117 -7.07 6.99 20.76
C ARG A 117 -5.77 6.58 21.42
N ASP A 118 -5.83 6.35 22.71
CA ASP A 118 -4.74 5.75 23.48
C ASP A 118 -4.76 4.25 23.23
N ASP A 119 -3.63 3.63 22.98
CA ASP A 119 -3.39 2.19 22.72
C ASP A 119 -4.66 1.31 22.66
N PRO A 120 -5.37 1.26 21.52
CA PRO A 120 -6.69 0.64 21.46
C PRO A 120 -6.63 -0.89 21.48
N LEU A 121 -5.46 -1.50 21.29
CA LEU A 121 -5.29 -2.94 21.18
C LEU A 121 -4.49 -3.55 22.33
N GLY A 122 -3.71 -2.78 23.08
CA GLY A 122 -2.89 -3.29 24.18
C GLY A 122 -1.88 -4.36 23.75
N LEU A 123 -1.34 -4.26 22.53
CA LEU A 123 -0.44 -5.25 21.97
C LEU A 123 1.00 -5.05 22.46
N GLU A 124 1.70 -6.17 22.71
CA GLU A 124 3.13 -6.13 22.95
C GLU A 124 3.85 -5.52 21.73
N GLY A 125 4.59 -4.42 21.95
CA GLY A 125 5.27 -3.67 20.90
C GLY A 125 4.43 -2.61 20.20
N PHE A 126 3.16 -2.42 20.59
CA PHE A 126 2.23 -1.36 20.19
C PHE A 126 1.72 -1.45 18.75
N PHE A 127 2.53 -1.83 17.77
CA PHE A 127 2.12 -1.81 16.36
C PHE A 127 1.10 -2.92 16.02
N PRO A 128 0.08 -2.62 15.19
CA PRO A 128 -0.97 -3.58 14.81
C PRO A 128 -0.52 -4.57 13.74
N CYS A 129 0.76 -4.56 13.39
CA CYS A 129 1.32 -5.40 12.34
C CYS A 129 2.64 -6.03 12.78
N PRO A 130 2.96 -7.23 12.29
CA PRO A 130 4.28 -7.82 12.48
C PRO A 130 5.33 -7.03 11.68
N LYS A 131 6.61 -7.28 11.99
CA LYS A 131 7.73 -6.79 11.18
C LYS A 131 7.53 -7.20 9.71
N PRO A 132 7.54 -6.24 8.77
CA PRO A 132 7.44 -6.56 7.35
C PRO A 132 8.58 -7.47 6.89
N LEU A 133 8.26 -8.41 6.00
CA LEU A 133 9.25 -9.26 5.37
C LEU A 133 9.72 -8.60 4.07
N TYR A 134 11.00 -8.27 4.00
CA TYR A 134 11.63 -7.69 2.82
C TYR A 134 12.51 -8.71 2.13
N ALA A 135 12.51 -8.72 0.78
CA ALA A 135 13.31 -9.64 -0.01
C ALA A 135 14.80 -9.26 0.00
N THR A 136 15.09 -7.98 -0.22
CA THR A 136 16.47 -7.48 -0.32
C THR A 136 16.58 -6.18 0.46
N THR A 137 17.33 -6.20 1.56
CA THR A 137 17.58 -5.02 2.40
C THR A 137 19.06 -4.64 2.35
N THR A 138 19.33 -3.36 2.58
CA THR A 138 20.70 -2.85 2.83
C THR A 138 20.91 -2.67 4.33
N SER A 139 22.15 -2.44 4.74
CA SER A 139 22.47 -2.16 6.16
C SER A 139 22.05 -0.75 6.61
N ASP A 140 21.69 0.13 5.68
CA ASP A 140 21.48 1.55 5.96
C ASP A 140 20.01 1.92 6.15
N THR A 141 19.10 1.08 5.68
CA THR A 141 17.66 1.38 5.72
C THR A 141 16.81 0.11 5.65
N LEU A 142 15.62 0.16 6.25
CA LEU A 142 14.60 -0.87 6.11
C LEU A 142 13.87 -0.83 4.76
N VAL A 143 14.04 0.25 4.00
CA VAL A 143 13.44 0.34 2.66
C VAL A 143 14.13 -0.67 1.75
N PRO A 144 13.39 -1.64 1.18
CA PRO A 144 14.00 -2.68 0.35
C PRO A 144 14.50 -2.10 -0.97
N VAL A 145 15.58 -2.66 -1.47
CA VAL A 145 16.09 -2.35 -2.81
C VAL A 145 15.41 -3.28 -3.81
N PRO A 146 14.70 -2.76 -4.83
CA PRO A 146 14.12 -3.60 -5.87
C PRO A 146 15.20 -4.40 -6.61
N ASP A 147 14.97 -5.67 -6.85
CA ASP A 147 15.93 -6.53 -7.57
C ASP A 147 16.29 -5.96 -8.95
N PHE A 148 15.33 -5.26 -9.59
CA PHE A 148 15.59 -4.59 -10.87
C PHE A 148 16.75 -3.59 -10.80
N VAL A 149 16.89 -2.85 -9.71
CA VAL A 149 17.99 -1.86 -9.52
C VAL A 149 19.34 -2.56 -9.51
N LEU A 150 19.40 -3.82 -9.06
CA LEU A 150 20.65 -4.58 -8.97
C LEU A 150 21.15 -5.08 -10.32
N TYR A 151 20.29 -5.26 -11.31
CA TYR A 151 20.64 -5.79 -12.63
C TYR A 151 20.29 -4.88 -13.81
N GLN A 152 19.69 -3.69 -13.55
CA GLN A 152 19.22 -2.81 -14.62
C GLN A 152 20.33 -2.42 -15.61
N ASP A 153 21.56 -2.19 -15.13
CA ASP A 153 22.69 -1.81 -15.98
C ASP A 153 23.07 -2.94 -16.92
N GLN A 154 23.08 -4.19 -16.40
CA GLN A 154 23.34 -5.38 -17.23
C GLN A 154 22.22 -5.60 -18.25
N ALA A 155 20.95 -5.36 -17.87
CA ALA A 155 19.83 -5.46 -18.78
C ALA A 155 19.93 -4.41 -19.91
N MET A 156 20.27 -3.17 -19.58
CA MET A 156 20.46 -2.11 -20.56
C MET A 156 21.64 -2.41 -21.52
N GLU A 157 22.75 -2.94 -21.01
CA GLU A 157 23.88 -3.34 -21.83
C GLU A 157 23.49 -4.49 -22.77
N LEU A 158 22.72 -5.47 -22.29
CA LEU A 158 22.21 -6.55 -23.10
C LEU A 158 21.33 -6.04 -24.24
N ASP A 159 20.44 -5.10 -23.98
CA ASP A 159 19.58 -4.48 -24.99
C ASP A 159 20.42 -3.77 -26.05
N ILE A 160 21.42 -2.98 -25.65
CA ILE A 160 22.33 -2.28 -26.56
C ILE A 160 23.12 -3.27 -27.44
N LEU A 161 23.60 -4.35 -26.85
CA LEU A 161 24.33 -5.39 -27.59
C LEU A 161 23.41 -6.13 -28.58
N SER A 162 22.19 -6.41 -28.16
CA SER A 162 21.16 -7.05 -28.99
C SER A 162 20.83 -6.19 -30.21
N ASP A 163 20.64 -4.89 -30.02
CA ASP A 163 20.38 -3.93 -31.09
C ASP A 163 21.57 -3.84 -32.07
N ARG A 164 22.79 -3.86 -31.54
CA ARG A 164 24.02 -3.88 -32.39
C ARG A 164 24.11 -5.14 -33.21
N ILE A 165 23.85 -6.30 -32.62
CA ILE A 165 23.85 -7.59 -33.31
C ILE A 165 22.79 -7.59 -34.43
N ASP A 166 21.56 -7.15 -34.10
CA ASP A 166 20.48 -7.06 -35.09
C ASP A 166 20.86 -6.10 -36.25
N GLY A 167 21.43 -4.97 -35.95
CA GLY A 167 21.96 -4.03 -36.95
C GLY A 167 23.05 -4.66 -37.85
N LEU A 168 23.96 -5.40 -37.24
CA LEU A 168 25.00 -6.13 -38.01
C LEU A 168 24.39 -7.22 -38.88
N VAL A 169 23.48 -8.03 -38.35
CA VAL A 169 22.79 -9.08 -39.13
C VAL A 169 22.02 -8.47 -40.28
N LYS A 170 21.29 -7.38 -40.06
CA LYS A 170 20.58 -6.66 -41.14
C LYS A 170 21.50 -6.03 -42.17
N SER A 171 22.73 -5.69 -41.83
CA SER A 171 23.74 -5.13 -42.75
C SER A 171 24.46 -6.21 -43.54
N LEU A 172 24.47 -7.45 -43.09
CA LEU A 172 25.04 -8.59 -43.80
C LEU A 172 24.14 -8.93 -45.00
N ARG A 173 24.28 -8.15 -46.08
CA ARG A 173 23.62 -8.42 -47.35
C ARG A 173 24.60 -9.18 -48.21
N VAL A 174 24.13 -10.31 -48.73
CA VAL A 174 24.85 -11.01 -49.79
C VAL A 174 24.83 -10.10 -51.03
N ARG A 175 25.97 -9.54 -51.34
CA ARG A 175 26.16 -8.75 -52.57
C ARG A 175 26.81 -9.68 -53.57
N GLY A 176 26.08 -10.02 -54.62
CA GLY A 176 26.57 -10.76 -55.77
C GLY A 176 26.32 -9.97 -57.06
N VAL A 177 27.22 -10.08 -57.98
CA VAL A 177 26.98 -9.61 -59.37
C VAL A 177 26.49 -10.83 -60.14
N TYR A 178 25.31 -10.73 -60.71
CA TYR A 178 24.73 -11.81 -61.55
C TYR A 178 24.37 -11.27 -62.93
N ASP A 179 24.36 -12.16 -63.88
CA ASP A 179 23.98 -11.80 -65.25
C ASP A 179 22.44 -11.61 -65.29
N ALA A 180 22.03 -10.34 -65.53
CA ALA A 180 20.63 -9.95 -65.59
C ALA A 180 19.83 -10.63 -66.74
N SER A 181 20.54 -11.27 -67.68
CA SER A 181 19.89 -12.03 -68.76
C SER A 181 19.33 -13.40 -68.29
N GLN A 182 19.66 -13.85 -67.07
CA GLN A 182 19.19 -15.12 -66.53
C GLN A 182 17.98 -14.92 -65.61
N PRO A 183 16.76 -15.26 -66.11
CA PRO A 183 15.52 -15.00 -65.33
C PRO A 183 15.41 -15.83 -64.04
N ALA A 184 16.16 -16.91 -63.92
CA ALA A 184 16.13 -17.79 -62.73
C ALA A 184 16.77 -17.10 -61.50
N LEU A 185 17.70 -16.14 -61.68
CA LEU A 185 18.38 -15.44 -60.61
C LEU A 185 17.68 -14.15 -60.19
N GLN A 186 16.63 -13.73 -60.87
CA GLN A 186 15.83 -12.57 -60.49
C GLN A 186 14.84 -12.83 -59.33
N ARG A 187 14.71 -14.08 -58.86
CA ARG A 187 13.79 -14.50 -57.78
C ARG A 187 14.50 -14.79 -56.46
N LEU A 188 15.81 -14.54 -56.35
CA LEU A 188 16.60 -14.58 -55.12
C LEU A 188 16.74 -13.22 -54.53
#